data_afa41a9e39d8088bc1d25b9ff5d297d7
#
_entry.id   afa41a9e39d8088bc1d25b9ff5d297d7
#
_cell.length_a   1.000
_cell.length_b   1.000
_cell.length_c   1.000
_cell.angle_alpha   90.00
_cell.angle_beta   90.00
_cell.angle_gamma   90.00
#
_symmetry.space_group_name_H-M   'P 1'
#
loop_
_entity.id
_entity.type
_entity.pdbx_description
1 polymer ?
#
loop_
_entity_poly.entity_id
_entity_poly.type
_entity_poly.pdbx_seq_one_letter_code
_entity_poly.pdbx_strand_id
1 'polypeptide(L)'
;IPDLTGYLIKLGFQAKSRVQKVKNVSPQPKDNLTFNLNPKYTFDTFIVGNNNSLAHAASVAVAESPINSEYNPLYIYGGPGLGKTHLIHSIAHYILENSPELKILYVTSEQYINEIVEAMRNSKQDRTMMNNFKKKYREVDVLMVDDVQFITGKVSFQEEFFNTFNALYEQGKQIILTSDKH
;
A
#
# COMPACT_ATOMS: atom_id res chain seq x y z
N ILE A 1 -18.97 14.50 2.23
CA ILE A 1 -17.89 13.55 1.87
C ILE A 1 -17.46 13.95 0.46
N PRO A 2 -16.21 14.40 0.24
CA PRO A 2 -15.75 14.67 -1.12
C PRO A 2 -15.66 13.35 -1.89
N ASP A 3 -16.21 13.37 -3.10
CA ASP A 3 -16.31 12.28 -4.03
C ASP A 3 -14.91 11.88 -4.54
N LEU A 4 -14.46 10.68 -4.22
CA LEU A 4 -13.17 10.13 -4.64
C LEU A 4 -13.18 9.61 -6.09
N THR A 5 -14.28 9.80 -6.84
CA THR A 5 -14.44 9.28 -8.21
C THR A 5 -13.80 10.15 -9.31
N GLY A 6 -13.12 11.25 -8.97
CA GLY A 6 -12.61 12.24 -9.93
C GLY A 6 -11.27 11.99 -10.59
N TYR A 7 -10.51 10.94 -10.23
CA TYR A 7 -9.17 10.71 -10.79
C TYR A 7 -9.10 9.48 -11.72
N LEU A 8 -9.82 9.54 -12.84
CA LEU A 8 -9.59 8.65 -13.97
C LEU A 8 -8.45 9.19 -14.83
N ILE A 9 -7.36 8.45 -14.88
CA ILE A 9 -6.09 8.78 -15.52
C ILE A 9 -6.19 8.56 -17.04
N LYS A 10 -5.87 9.62 -17.84
CA LYS A 10 -5.52 9.49 -19.25
C LYS A 10 -4.04 9.13 -19.35
N LEU A 11 -3.76 7.92 -19.85
CA LEU A 11 -2.41 7.43 -20.08
C LEU A 11 -1.95 7.71 -21.51
N GLY A 12 -0.83 8.43 -21.65
CA GLY A 12 -0.02 8.46 -22.86
C GLY A 12 1.25 7.64 -22.64
N PHE A 13 1.47 6.60 -23.46
CA PHE A 13 2.61 5.69 -23.35
C PHE A 13 3.85 6.21 -24.08
N GLN A 14 5.03 6.16 -23.44
CA GLN A 14 6.32 5.90 -24.10
C GLN A 14 7.12 4.89 -23.28
N ALA A 15 7.31 3.71 -23.84
CA ALA A 15 8.15 2.66 -23.26
C ALA A 15 9.62 2.89 -23.60
N LYS A 16 10.50 2.93 -22.61
CA LYS A 16 11.96 2.71 -22.78
C LYS A 16 12.43 1.61 -21.84
N SER A 17 12.72 0.46 -22.42
CA SER A 17 13.37 -0.66 -21.75
C SER A 17 14.84 -0.35 -21.47
N ARG A 18 15.27 -0.45 -20.22
CA ARG A 18 16.68 -0.58 -19.84
C ARG A 18 16.82 -1.58 -18.69
N VAL A 19 17.18 -2.79 -19.04
CA VAL A 19 17.64 -3.81 -18.09
C VAL A 19 19.07 -3.41 -17.66
N GLN A 20 19.27 -3.06 -16.40
CA GLN A 20 20.59 -2.97 -15.79
C GLN A 20 20.74 -4.06 -14.73
N LYS A 21 21.84 -4.81 -14.85
CA LYS A 21 22.25 -5.90 -13.97
C LYS A 21 22.46 -5.40 -12.53
N VAL A 22 21.82 -6.09 -11.60
CA VAL A 22 21.91 -5.87 -10.17
C VAL A 22 23.26 -6.33 -9.63
N LYS A 23 23.95 -5.47 -8.87
CA LYS A 23 25.07 -5.81 -8.01
C LYS A 23 24.55 -6.41 -6.72
N ASN A 24 25.04 -7.60 -6.37
CA ASN A 24 24.78 -8.26 -5.09
C ASN A 24 25.27 -7.38 -3.92
N VAL A 25 24.34 -6.77 -3.23
CA VAL A 25 24.55 -6.20 -1.90
C VAL A 25 23.68 -6.99 -0.95
N SER A 26 24.31 -7.68 0.01
CA SER A 26 23.59 -8.39 1.08
C SER A 26 22.77 -7.40 1.89
N PRO A 27 21.44 -7.53 2.00
CA PRO A 27 20.64 -6.60 2.78
C PRO A 27 20.82 -6.89 4.27
N GLN A 28 21.26 -5.90 5.02
CA GLN A 28 21.03 -5.86 6.46
C GLN A 28 19.52 -5.62 6.68
N PRO A 29 18.82 -6.38 7.53
CA PRO A 29 17.42 -6.13 7.82
C PRO A 29 17.29 -4.82 8.60
N LYS A 30 16.96 -3.73 7.92
CA LYS A 30 16.34 -2.58 8.54
C LYS A 30 14.88 -2.93 8.76
N ASP A 31 14.30 -2.52 9.88
CA ASP A 31 12.93 -2.78 10.34
C ASP A 31 11.87 -2.52 9.24
N ASN A 32 11.84 -3.38 8.25
CA ASN A 32 10.75 -3.43 7.28
C ASN A 32 9.57 -4.08 7.98
N LEU A 33 8.56 -3.26 8.28
CA LEU A 33 7.32 -3.64 8.97
C LEU A 33 6.41 -4.49 8.08
N THR A 34 6.99 -5.28 7.16
CA THR A 34 6.27 -6.13 6.23
C THR A 34 5.91 -7.43 6.89
N PHE A 35 4.66 -7.55 7.33
CA PHE A 35 4.14 -8.78 7.88
C PHE A 35 3.52 -9.65 6.77
N ASN A 36 3.98 -10.91 6.68
CA ASN A 36 3.32 -12.00 5.95
C ASN A 36 3.07 -11.78 4.44
N LEU A 37 4.03 -11.23 3.71
CA LEU A 37 3.94 -11.26 2.24
C LEU A 37 4.03 -12.70 1.74
N ASN A 38 3.12 -13.08 0.85
CA ASN A 38 3.18 -14.36 0.19
C ASN A 38 4.33 -14.36 -0.86
N PRO A 39 5.36 -15.20 -0.71
CA PRO A 39 6.52 -15.19 -1.62
C PRO A 39 6.18 -15.61 -3.06
N LYS A 40 5.00 -16.21 -3.27
CA LYS A 40 4.53 -16.60 -4.61
C LYS A 40 3.83 -15.45 -5.37
N TYR A 41 3.51 -14.36 -4.70
CA TYR A 41 2.79 -13.23 -5.31
C TYR A 41 3.78 -12.19 -5.81
N THR A 42 4.30 -12.43 -7.00
CA THR A 42 5.23 -11.56 -7.72
C THR A 42 4.62 -11.13 -9.04
N PHE A 43 5.17 -10.10 -9.69
CA PHE A 43 4.72 -9.70 -11.03
C PHE A 43 4.93 -10.81 -12.06
N ASP A 44 6.00 -11.62 -11.93
CA ASP A 44 6.30 -12.71 -12.85
C ASP A 44 5.27 -13.83 -12.79
N THR A 45 4.62 -14.03 -11.64
CA THR A 45 3.60 -15.08 -11.44
C THR A 45 2.18 -14.56 -11.64
N PHE A 46 2.02 -13.25 -11.87
CA PHE A 46 0.71 -12.66 -12.12
C PHE A 46 0.28 -12.87 -13.57
N ILE A 47 -0.92 -13.43 -13.77
CA ILE A 47 -1.46 -13.66 -15.12
C ILE A 47 -2.15 -12.40 -15.61
N VAL A 48 -1.54 -11.75 -16.59
CA VAL A 48 -2.09 -10.52 -17.20
C VAL A 48 -3.11 -10.90 -18.30
N GLY A 49 -4.28 -10.31 -18.23
CA GLY A 49 -5.35 -10.42 -19.23
C GLY A 49 -5.96 -9.04 -19.54
N ASN A 50 -6.89 -9.00 -20.47
CA ASN A 50 -7.50 -7.72 -20.92
C ASN A 50 -8.16 -6.92 -19.78
N ASN A 51 -8.71 -7.62 -18.78
CA ASN A 51 -9.50 -6.98 -17.72
C ASN A 51 -8.63 -6.48 -16.52
N ASN A 52 -7.36 -6.88 -16.46
CA ASN A 52 -6.47 -6.50 -15.35
C ASN A 52 -5.17 -5.84 -15.82
N SER A 53 -4.97 -5.69 -17.13
CA SER A 53 -3.75 -5.10 -17.71
C SER A 53 -3.47 -3.68 -17.22
N LEU A 54 -4.51 -2.87 -17.04
CA LEU A 54 -4.37 -1.51 -16.52
C LEU A 54 -3.93 -1.52 -15.04
N ALA A 55 -4.58 -2.35 -14.22
CA ALA A 55 -4.21 -2.49 -12.81
C ALA A 55 -2.77 -3.01 -12.65
N HIS A 56 -2.38 -3.98 -13.48
CA HIS A 56 -1.02 -4.48 -13.53
C HIS A 56 -0.02 -3.39 -13.93
N ALA A 57 -0.27 -2.66 -15.03
CA ALA A 57 0.63 -1.61 -15.50
C ALA A 57 0.80 -0.48 -14.48
N ALA A 58 -0.29 -0.02 -13.84
CA ALA A 58 -0.24 0.97 -12.78
C ALA A 58 0.54 0.45 -11.54
N SER A 59 0.37 -0.83 -11.19
CA SER A 59 1.10 -1.46 -10.10
C SER A 59 2.60 -1.53 -10.37
N VAL A 60 3.01 -1.88 -11.58
CA VAL A 60 4.43 -1.87 -12.00
C VAL A 60 5.00 -0.45 -11.95
N ALA A 61 4.27 0.54 -12.48
CA ALA A 61 4.72 1.93 -12.47
C ALA A 61 4.95 2.47 -11.04
N VAL A 62 4.05 2.14 -10.11
CA VAL A 62 4.22 2.51 -8.68
C VAL A 62 5.40 1.75 -8.06
N ALA A 63 5.56 0.47 -8.38
CA ALA A 63 6.67 -0.32 -7.84
C ALA A 63 8.04 0.20 -8.30
N GLU A 64 8.16 0.64 -9.56
CA GLU A 64 9.38 1.21 -10.14
C GLU A 64 9.70 2.62 -9.61
N SER A 65 8.69 3.40 -9.24
CA SER A 65 8.84 4.77 -8.74
C SER A 65 7.86 5.05 -7.61
N PRO A 66 8.06 4.46 -6.42
CA PRO A 66 7.09 4.56 -5.32
C PRO A 66 7.05 5.95 -4.67
N ILE A 67 8.12 6.74 -4.80
CA ILE A 67 8.17 8.09 -4.25
C ILE A 67 7.85 9.10 -5.34
N ASN A 68 6.91 10.02 -5.07
CA ASN A 68 6.40 11.00 -6.03
C ASN A 68 5.76 10.38 -7.28
N SER A 69 5.15 9.21 -7.14
CA SER A 69 4.40 8.57 -8.21
C SER A 69 3.21 9.44 -8.63
N GLU A 70 2.92 9.49 -9.92
CA GLU A 70 1.69 10.10 -10.45
C GLU A 70 0.44 9.31 -10.02
N TYR A 71 0.63 8.04 -9.62
CA TYR A 71 -0.42 7.15 -9.12
C TYR A 71 -0.45 7.13 -7.58
N ASN A 72 -0.67 8.27 -6.96
CA ASN A 72 -0.78 8.37 -5.51
C ASN A 72 -2.07 9.10 -5.10
N PRO A 73 -3.04 8.44 -4.45
CA PRO A 73 -3.03 7.02 -4.07
C PRO A 73 -3.26 6.07 -5.24
N LEU A 74 -2.66 4.87 -5.21
CA LEU A 74 -3.05 3.77 -6.09
C LEU A 74 -4.22 3.00 -5.44
N TYR A 75 -5.38 3.02 -6.09
CA TYR A 75 -6.56 2.29 -5.64
C TYR A 75 -6.91 1.18 -6.61
N ILE A 76 -6.73 -0.07 -6.17
CA ILE A 76 -7.01 -1.27 -6.96
C ILE A 76 -8.32 -1.87 -6.47
N TYR A 77 -9.35 -1.85 -7.30
CA TYR A 77 -10.65 -2.39 -6.93
C TYR A 77 -11.15 -3.42 -7.96
N GLY A 78 -12.03 -4.31 -7.49
CA GLY A 78 -12.63 -5.35 -8.34
C GLY A 78 -13.13 -6.50 -7.49
N GLY A 79 -13.96 -7.36 -8.04
CA GLY A 79 -14.54 -8.50 -7.35
C GLY A 79 -13.51 -9.42 -6.68
N PRO A 80 -13.96 -10.29 -5.76
CA PRO A 80 -13.07 -11.24 -5.11
C PRO A 80 -12.41 -12.19 -6.11
N GLY A 81 -11.19 -12.64 -5.81
CA GLY A 81 -10.45 -13.58 -6.65
C GLY A 81 -9.77 -12.99 -7.90
N LEU A 82 -9.87 -11.67 -8.14
CA LEU A 82 -9.28 -11.02 -9.33
C LEU A 82 -7.78 -10.67 -9.18
N GLY A 83 -7.14 -11.06 -8.08
CA GLY A 83 -5.69 -10.89 -7.90
C GLY A 83 -5.26 -9.55 -7.27
N LYS A 84 -6.16 -8.80 -6.61
CA LYS A 84 -5.81 -7.54 -5.93
C LYS A 84 -4.70 -7.72 -4.90
N THR A 85 -4.86 -8.70 -3.99
CA THR A 85 -3.84 -9.06 -2.99
C THR A 85 -2.54 -9.53 -3.65
N HIS A 86 -2.61 -10.22 -4.80
CA HIS A 86 -1.42 -10.59 -5.56
C HIS A 86 -0.67 -9.35 -6.05
N LEU A 87 -1.35 -8.37 -6.63
CA LEU A 87 -0.73 -7.14 -7.12
C LEU A 87 -0.10 -6.33 -5.99
N ILE A 88 -0.78 -6.14 -4.86
CA ILE A 88 -0.21 -5.37 -3.75
C ILE A 88 1.02 -6.05 -3.15
N HIS A 89 1.04 -7.39 -3.06
CA HIS A 89 2.23 -8.15 -2.66
C HIS A 89 3.35 -8.05 -3.70
N SER A 90 3.02 -8.08 -5.00
CA SER A 90 4.03 -7.91 -6.07
C SER A 90 4.72 -6.57 -6.00
N ILE A 91 3.97 -5.50 -5.74
CA ILE A 91 4.54 -4.16 -5.51
C ILE A 91 5.49 -4.18 -4.32
N ALA A 92 5.07 -4.78 -3.19
CA ALA A 92 5.87 -4.84 -1.99
C ALA A 92 7.18 -5.61 -2.21
N HIS A 93 7.13 -6.79 -2.85
CA HIS A 93 8.33 -7.56 -3.19
C HIS A 93 9.29 -6.76 -4.08
N TYR A 94 8.76 -6.13 -5.12
CA TYR A 94 9.57 -5.34 -6.04
C TYR A 94 10.28 -4.18 -5.34
N ILE A 95 9.56 -3.43 -4.49
CA ILE A 95 10.16 -2.31 -3.74
C ILE A 95 11.23 -2.81 -2.76
N LEU A 96 10.97 -3.91 -2.03
CA LEU A 96 11.94 -4.50 -1.11
C LEU A 96 13.24 -4.92 -1.79
N GLU A 97 13.16 -5.41 -3.03
CA GLU A 97 14.30 -5.85 -3.80
C GLU A 97 15.08 -4.67 -4.42
N ASN A 98 14.39 -3.64 -4.90
CA ASN A 98 15.00 -2.57 -5.70
C ASN A 98 15.22 -1.26 -4.93
N SER A 99 14.52 -1.06 -3.80
CA SER A 99 14.60 0.14 -2.96
C SER A 99 14.56 -0.25 -1.46
N PRO A 100 15.53 -1.05 -0.97
CA PRO A 100 15.53 -1.60 0.38
C PRO A 100 15.68 -0.55 1.48
N GLU A 101 16.02 0.70 1.13
CA GLU A 101 16.08 1.84 2.04
C GLU A 101 14.70 2.38 2.43
N LEU A 102 13.67 2.11 1.62
CA LEU A 102 12.31 2.58 1.88
C LEU A 102 11.64 1.77 2.98
N LYS A 103 10.97 2.47 3.87
CA LYS A 103 10.11 1.85 4.90
C LYS A 103 8.74 1.56 4.29
N ILE A 104 8.43 0.30 4.08
CA ILE A 104 7.13 -0.12 3.61
C ILE A 104 6.35 -0.83 4.71
N LEU A 105 5.06 -0.59 4.77
CA LEU A 105 4.13 -1.26 5.67
C LEU A 105 2.97 -1.84 4.86
N TYR A 106 2.85 -3.16 4.87
CA TYR A 106 1.67 -3.87 4.37
C TYR A 106 0.83 -4.35 5.54
N VAL A 107 -0.45 -4.07 5.52
CA VAL A 107 -1.43 -4.56 6.51
C VAL A 107 -2.75 -4.87 5.82
N THR A 108 -3.51 -5.81 6.39
CA THR A 108 -4.94 -5.94 6.07
C THR A 108 -5.74 -4.93 6.88
N SER A 109 -6.90 -4.55 6.39
CA SER A 109 -7.80 -3.67 7.17
C SER A 109 -8.23 -4.29 8.50
N GLU A 110 -8.31 -5.61 8.59
CA GLU A 110 -8.57 -6.31 9.86
C GLU A 110 -7.43 -6.10 10.87
N GLN A 111 -6.19 -6.25 10.43
CA GLN A 111 -5.02 -5.97 11.29
C GLN A 111 -4.99 -4.51 11.75
N TYR A 112 -5.23 -3.57 10.82
CA TYR A 112 -5.34 -2.15 11.16
C TYR A 112 -6.40 -1.88 12.23
N ILE A 113 -7.60 -2.46 12.07
CA ILE A 113 -8.71 -2.31 13.04
C ILE A 113 -8.34 -2.90 14.39
N ASN A 114 -7.74 -4.08 14.43
CA ASN A 114 -7.34 -4.72 15.68
C ASN A 114 -6.30 -3.88 16.42
N GLU A 115 -5.31 -3.37 15.73
CA GLU A 115 -4.27 -2.53 16.33
C GLU A 115 -4.80 -1.18 16.83
N ILE A 116 -5.70 -0.51 16.09
CA ILE A 116 -6.29 0.75 16.54
C ILE A 116 -7.22 0.54 17.75
N VAL A 117 -7.98 -0.56 17.78
CA VAL A 117 -8.83 -0.92 18.93
C VAL A 117 -7.97 -1.12 20.17
N GLU A 118 -6.85 -1.82 20.05
CA GLU A 118 -5.91 -2.02 21.14
C GLU A 118 -5.31 -0.70 21.63
N ALA A 119 -4.84 0.14 20.70
CA ALA A 119 -4.31 1.45 21.01
C ALA A 119 -5.34 2.36 21.70
N MET A 120 -6.60 2.35 21.27
CA MET A 120 -7.69 3.13 21.87
C MET A 120 -8.06 2.64 23.26
N ARG A 121 -8.15 1.32 23.47
CA ARG A 121 -8.49 0.73 24.80
C ARG A 121 -7.44 1.10 25.84
N ASN A 122 -6.19 1.04 25.48
CA ASN A 122 -5.07 1.28 26.38
C ASN A 122 -4.73 2.77 26.54
N SER A 123 -5.19 3.63 25.61
CA SER A 123 -4.87 5.08 25.62
C SER A 123 -5.37 5.84 26.85
N LYS A 124 -6.39 5.34 27.55
CA LYS A 124 -6.89 5.91 28.80
C LYS A 124 -5.90 5.73 29.96
N GLN A 125 -5.07 4.69 29.91
CA GLN A 125 -4.08 4.36 30.94
C GLN A 125 -2.66 4.77 30.48
N ASP A 126 -2.37 4.65 29.20
CA ASP A 126 -1.06 4.97 28.63
C ASP A 126 -1.21 5.58 27.21
N ARG A 127 -0.94 6.89 27.11
CA ARG A 127 -0.96 7.62 25.83
C ARG A 127 0.11 7.13 24.84
N THR A 128 1.10 6.38 25.32
CA THR A 128 2.21 5.87 24.51
C THR A 128 1.72 4.90 23.45
N MET A 129 0.69 4.09 23.73
CA MET A 129 0.15 3.11 22.78
C MET A 129 -0.42 3.78 21.52
N MET A 130 -1.21 4.85 21.69
CA MET A 130 -1.75 5.59 20.54
C MET A 130 -0.64 6.31 19.76
N ASN A 131 0.37 6.84 20.46
CA ASN A 131 1.51 7.46 19.79
C ASN A 131 2.32 6.45 18.98
N ASN A 132 2.55 5.25 19.52
CA ASN A 132 3.22 4.15 18.80
C ASN A 132 2.43 3.70 17.58
N PHE A 133 1.10 3.59 17.70
CA PHE A 133 0.22 3.31 16.56
C PHE A 133 0.39 4.37 15.46
N LYS A 134 0.27 5.65 15.81
CA LYS A 134 0.44 6.76 14.86
C LYS A 134 1.82 6.75 14.21
N LYS A 135 2.87 6.53 15.00
CA LYS A 135 4.25 6.43 14.51
C LYS A 135 4.40 5.29 13.51
N LYS A 136 3.91 4.09 13.84
CA LYS A 136 3.95 2.91 12.96
C LYS A 136 3.35 3.18 11.59
N TYR A 137 2.18 3.84 11.54
CA TYR A 137 1.43 4.04 10.29
C TYR A 137 1.78 5.33 9.55
N ARG A 138 2.37 6.34 10.20
CA ARG A 138 2.64 7.66 9.60
C ARG A 138 4.12 7.93 9.30
N GLU A 139 5.04 7.09 9.81
CA GLU A 139 6.48 7.22 9.56
C GLU A 139 6.99 6.20 8.54
N VAL A 140 6.16 5.81 7.59
CA VAL A 140 6.52 4.93 6.47
C VAL A 140 6.66 5.72 5.18
N ASP A 141 7.37 5.16 4.21
CA ASP A 141 7.48 5.74 2.87
C ASP A 141 6.39 5.21 1.94
N VAL A 142 5.94 3.97 2.17
CA VAL A 142 4.86 3.33 1.43
C VAL A 142 3.92 2.63 2.40
N LEU A 143 2.64 3.03 2.40
CA LEU A 143 1.57 2.36 3.13
C LEU A 143 0.71 1.56 2.17
N MET A 144 0.55 0.27 2.45
CA MET A 144 -0.27 -0.66 1.69
C MET A 144 -1.37 -1.24 2.59
N VAL A 145 -2.64 -1.01 2.24
CA VAL A 145 -3.78 -1.53 3.01
C VAL A 145 -4.67 -2.37 2.11
N ASP A 146 -4.77 -3.64 2.45
CA ASP A 146 -5.58 -4.61 1.72
C ASP A 146 -7.00 -4.65 2.28
N ASP A 147 -7.99 -4.76 1.38
CA ASP A 147 -9.41 -4.91 1.69
C ASP A 147 -10.01 -3.77 2.53
N VAL A 148 -9.77 -2.50 2.13
CA VAL A 148 -10.22 -1.31 2.88
C VAL A 148 -11.74 -1.21 3.09
N GLN A 149 -12.55 -1.97 2.34
CA GLN A 149 -14.01 -2.00 2.53
C GLN A 149 -14.42 -2.42 3.96
N PHE A 150 -13.59 -3.15 4.69
CA PHE A 150 -13.91 -3.55 6.07
C PHE A 150 -13.73 -2.43 7.11
N ILE A 151 -13.07 -1.32 6.75
CA ILE A 151 -13.02 -0.11 7.58
C ILE A 151 -14.33 0.67 7.47
N THR A 152 -15.07 0.50 6.36
CA THR A 152 -16.31 1.21 6.09
C THR A 152 -17.39 0.92 7.16
N GLY A 153 -18.14 1.96 7.57
CA GLY A 153 -19.21 1.83 8.57
C GLY A 153 -18.77 1.92 10.04
N LYS A 154 -17.46 2.04 10.30
CA LYS A 154 -16.91 2.17 11.66
C LYS A 154 -16.31 3.57 11.83
N VAL A 155 -17.15 4.56 12.13
CA VAL A 155 -16.83 6.00 12.08
C VAL A 155 -15.50 6.36 12.75
N SER A 156 -15.27 5.92 13.99
CA SER A 156 -14.02 6.26 14.72
C SER A 156 -12.76 5.70 14.06
N PHE A 157 -12.87 4.54 13.40
CA PHE A 157 -11.73 3.94 12.69
C PHE A 157 -11.50 4.60 11.34
N GLN A 158 -12.59 5.00 10.66
CA GLN A 158 -12.51 5.77 9.43
C GLN A 158 -11.85 7.13 9.65
N GLU A 159 -12.19 7.84 10.74
CA GLU A 159 -11.57 9.13 11.08
C GLU A 159 -10.05 8.98 11.29
N GLU A 160 -9.60 7.98 12.06
CA GLU A 160 -8.15 7.79 12.29
C GLU A 160 -7.43 7.30 11.02
N PHE A 161 -8.09 6.45 10.22
CA PHE A 161 -7.57 6.03 8.93
C PHE A 161 -7.42 7.23 7.98
N PHE A 162 -8.43 8.11 7.92
CA PHE A 162 -8.40 9.31 7.10
C PHE A 162 -7.31 10.30 7.56
N ASN A 163 -7.12 10.45 8.88
CA ASN A 163 -6.04 11.25 9.43
C ASN A 163 -4.66 10.68 9.07
N THR A 164 -4.52 9.36 9.07
CA THR A 164 -3.28 8.69 8.65
C THR A 164 -3.04 8.86 7.15
N PHE A 165 -4.09 8.69 6.33
CA PHE A 165 -4.04 8.91 4.88
C PHE A 165 -3.59 10.34 4.55
N ASN A 166 -4.22 11.35 5.14
CA ASN A 166 -3.88 12.75 4.89
C ASN A 166 -2.44 13.07 5.31
N ALA A 167 -2.01 12.58 6.48
CA ALA A 167 -0.66 12.82 6.96
C ALA A 167 0.42 12.25 6.03
N LEU A 168 0.18 11.09 5.39
CA LEU A 168 1.08 10.50 4.41
C LEU A 168 1.00 11.21 3.06
N TYR A 169 -0.22 11.48 2.59
CA TYR A 169 -0.46 12.11 1.30
C TYR A 169 0.17 13.50 1.21
N GLU A 170 0.00 14.33 2.25
CA GLU A 170 0.61 15.67 2.34
C GLU A 170 2.15 15.64 2.34
N GLN A 171 2.75 14.54 2.78
CA GLN A 171 4.19 14.32 2.77
C GLN A 171 4.70 13.70 1.46
N GLY A 172 3.82 13.47 0.47
CA GLY A 172 4.19 12.80 -0.79
C GLY A 172 4.54 11.33 -0.63
N LYS A 173 4.12 10.69 0.48
CA LYS A 173 4.32 9.26 0.71
C LYS A 173 3.35 8.45 -0.12
N GLN A 174 3.78 7.30 -0.61
CA GLN A 174 2.93 6.43 -1.43
C GLN A 174 1.88 5.71 -0.59
N ILE A 175 0.65 5.73 -1.09
CA ILE A 175 -0.47 5.00 -0.50
C ILE A 175 -1.03 4.05 -1.55
N ILE A 176 -1.22 2.78 -1.18
CA ILE A 176 -1.79 1.74 -2.03
C ILE A 176 -2.92 1.07 -1.27
N LEU A 177 -4.09 1.04 -1.88
CA LEU A 177 -5.29 0.50 -1.28
C LEU A 177 -5.92 -0.54 -2.20
N THR A 178 -6.47 -1.61 -1.65
CA THR A 178 -7.31 -2.55 -2.40
C THR A 178 -8.71 -2.60 -1.85
N SER A 179 -9.70 -2.94 -2.68
CA SER A 179 -11.08 -3.10 -2.27
C SER A 179 -11.85 -4.06 -3.18
N ASP A 180 -12.83 -4.76 -2.62
CA ASP A 180 -13.82 -5.50 -3.41
C ASP A 180 -14.91 -4.58 -4.00
N LYS A 181 -14.95 -3.32 -3.55
CA LYS A 181 -15.94 -2.30 -3.94
C LYS A 181 -15.24 -1.07 -4.49
N HIS A 182 -15.91 -0.40 -5.42
CA HIS A 182 -15.53 0.92 -5.95
C HIS A 182 -16.29 2.04 -5.23
#